data_24d8c501da72a0ed2f4e0ac2ad846435
#
_entry.id   24d8c501da72a0ed2f4e0ac2ad846435
#
_cell.length_a   1.000
_cell.length_b   1.000
_cell.length_c   1.000
_cell.angle_alpha   90.00
_cell.angle_beta   90.00
_cell.angle_gamma   90.00
#
_symmetry.space_group_name_H-M   'P 1'
#
loop_
_entity.id
_entity.type
_entity.pdbx_description
1 polymer ?
#
loop_
_entity_poly.entity_id
_entity_poly.type
_entity_poly.pdbx_seq_one_letter_code
_entity_poly.pdbx_strand_id
1 'polypeptide(L)'
;SPGAMPEHMNGDRNVPGERSVPHQLFSSVGVLVPTVRGLLGLACESSSQLLTFSPKIPADWPSLRFSQFSCRQSLVNGEVTQQPNRLMIKLESSGGDALSVLLSPALPFGSNVTRLLINGKPAKYGQRIQGDSTRLLVMFVLARRAEIVIEHSGGIGVVVPGLRPGIGERTASLRILSALLGSDGIVSRMMVAGLGGRTYPLDLVT
;
A
#
# COMPACT_ATOMS: atom_id res chain seq x y z
N SER A 1 -6.74 11.72 -23.66
CA SER A 1 -5.81 12.59 -22.94
C SER A 1 -5.21 11.86 -21.75
N PRO A 2 -3.91 11.96 -21.47
CA PRO A 2 -3.36 11.46 -20.22
C PRO A 2 -4.09 12.08 -19.02
N GLY A 3 -4.50 11.24 -18.06
CA GLY A 3 -5.25 11.68 -16.88
C GLY A 3 -6.77 11.76 -17.05
N ALA A 4 -7.29 11.49 -18.24
CA ALA A 4 -8.72 11.35 -18.42
C ALA A 4 -9.21 10.02 -17.83
N MET A 5 -10.20 10.09 -16.95
CA MET A 5 -10.79 8.89 -16.37
C MET A 5 -12.23 8.75 -16.88
N PRO A 6 -12.52 7.72 -17.67
CA PRO A 6 -13.87 7.45 -18.13
C PRO A 6 -14.76 7.03 -16.96
N GLU A 7 -16.06 7.21 -17.11
CA GLU A 7 -17.03 6.82 -16.09
C GLU A 7 -16.94 5.33 -15.77
N HIS A 8 -16.84 4.51 -16.80
CA HIS A 8 -16.64 3.07 -16.65
C HIS A 8 -15.86 2.49 -17.82
N MET A 9 -15.16 1.40 -17.54
CA MET A 9 -14.42 0.62 -18.52
C MET A 9 -15.24 -0.56 -18.99
N ASN A 10 -14.97 -1.03 -20.19
CA ASN A 10 -15.50 -2.31 -20.63
C ASN A 10 -14.98 -3.44 -19.73
N GLY A 11 -15.85 -4.40 -19.38
CA GLY A 11 -15.48 -5.49 -18.46
C GLY A 11 -14.44 -6.46 -19.02
N ASP A 12 -14.37 -6.61 -20.34
CA ASP A 12 -13.52 -7.60 -21.02
C ASP A 12 -12.28 -6.98 -21.68
N ARG A 13 -12.36 -5.72 -22.07
CA ARG A 13 -11.32 -5.04 -22.87
C ARG A 13 -10.88 -3.74 -22.23
N ASN A 14 -9.64 -3.37 -22.48
CA ASN A 14 -9.07 -2.10 -22.04
C ASN A 14 -9.53 -0.94 -22.96
N VAL A 15 -10.81 -0.64 -22.92
CA VAL A 15 -11.44 0.50 -23.58
C VAL A 15 -12.56 1.06 -22.69
N PRO A 16 -12.91 2.34 -22.82
CA PRO A 16 -14.14 2.85 -22.18
C PRO A 16 -15.37 2.05 -22.62
N GLY A 17 -16.34 1.92 -21.74
CA GLY A 17 -17.65 1.36 -22.09
C GLY A 17 -18.35 2.21 -23.17
N GLU A 18 -19.23 1.61 -23.97
CA GLU A 18 -19.87 2.26 -25.13
C GLU A 18 -20.58 3.57 -24.81
N ARG A 19 -21.13 3.69 -23.59
CA ARG A 19 -21.85 4.89 -23.12
C ARG A 19 -21.09 5.65 -22.05
N SER A 20 -19.80 5.36 -21.89
CA SER A 20 -18.97 5.97 -20.86
C SER A 20 -18.65 7.42 -21.18
N VAL A 21 -18.84 8.30 -20.21
CA VAL A 21 -18.40 9.70 -20.31
C VAL A 21 -16.87 9.75 -20.26
N PRO A 22 -16.20 10.43 -21.21
CA PRO A 22 -14.73 10.42 -21.31
C PRO A 22 -14.00 11.01 -20.11
N HIS A 23 -14.63 11.95 -19.41
CA HIS A 23 -14.07 12.65 -18.26
C HIS A 23 -15.10 12.69 -17.13
N GLN A 24 -15.00 11.77 -16.20
CA GLN A 24 -15.94 11.68 -15.09
C GLN A 24 -15.25 12.06 -13.78
N LEU A 25 -15.74 13.13 -13.13
CA LEU A 25 -15.19 13.59 -11.85
C LEU A 25 -15.26 12.51 -10.78
N PHE A 26 -16.38 11.79 -10.69
CA PHE A 26 -16.55 10.71 -9.72
C PHE A 26 -15.56 9.56 -9.91
N SER A 27 -15.19 9.24 -11.14
CA SER A 27 -14.18 8.21 -11.43
C SER A 27 -12.80 8.64 -10.92
N SER A 28 -12.48 9.92 -11.01
CA SER A 28 -11.23 10.46 -10.45
C SER A 28 -11.20 10.31 -8.93
N VAL A 29 -12.31 10.57 -8.24
CA VAL A 29 -12.45 10.33 -6.80
C VAL A 29 -12.32 8.84 -6.48
N GLY A 30 -12.89 7.97 -7.34
CA GLY A 30 -12.80 6.51 -7.23
C GLY A 30 -11.37 5.97 -7.30
N VAL A 31 -10.41 6.73 -7.84
CA VAL A 31 -8.97 6.37 -7.80
C VAL A 31 -8.26 7.04 -6.63
N LEU A 32 -8.53 8.32 -6.40
CA LEU A 32 -7.84 9.08 -5.34
C LEU A 32 -8.12 8.53 -3.95
N VAL A 33 -9.38 8.24 -3.62
CA VAL A 33 -9.74 7.75 -2.28
C VAL A 33 -9.13 6.39 -1.98
N PRO A 34 -9.23 5.35 -2.83
CA PRO A 34 -8.54 4.09 -2.61
C PRO A 34 -7.02 4.23 -2.55
N THR A 35 -6.43 5.11 -3.34
CA THR A 35 -4.97 5.34 -3.31
C THR A 35 -4.56 5.97 -1.98
N VAL A 36 -5.20 7.05 -1.57
CA VAL A 36 -4.82 7.76 -0.36
C VAL A 36 -5.18 6.97 0.90
N ARG A 37 -6.41 6.45 0.99
CA ARG A 37 -6.89 5.75 2.19
C ARG A 37 -6.58 4.25 2.18
N GLY A 38 -6.56 3.61 1.03
CA GLY A 38 -6.30 2.17 0.89
C GLY A 38 -4.82 1.84 0.77
N LEU A 39 -4.15 2.35 -0.28
CA LEU A 39 -2.75 2.03 -0.55
C LEU A 39 -1.80 2.74 0.42
N LEU A 40 -1.95 4.06 0.59
CA LEU A 40 -1.14 4.84 1.53
C LEU A 40 -1.64 4.70 2.97
N GLY A 41 -2.94 4.48 3.17
CA GLY A 41 -3.53 4.44 4.51
C GLY A 41 -3.37 5.75 5.27
N LEU A 42 -3.43 6.88 4.53
CA LEU A 42 -3.31 8.21 5.12
C LEU A 42 -4.67 8.72 5.60
N ALA A 43 -4.72 9.11 6.86
CA ALA A 43 -5.86 9.81 7.46
C ALA A 43 -5.35 10.83 8.48
N CYS A 44 -6.07 11.93 8.61
CA CYS A 44 -5.80 12.93 9.62
C CYS A 44 -7.05 13.13 10.45
N GLU A 45 -6.92 12.96 11.75
CA GLU A 45 -7.96 13.30 12.70
C GLU A 45 -7.69 14.68 13.28
N SER A 46 -8.51 15.64 12.85
CA SER A 46 -8.27 17.06 13.16
C SER A 46 -8.41 17.39 14.65
N SER A 47 -9.24 16.65 15.39
CA SER A 47 -9.49 16.87 16.82
C SER A 47 -8.31 16.46 17.70
N SER A 48 -7.62 15.37 17.35
CA SER A 48 -6.56 14.76 18.18
C SER A 48 -5.14 15.01 17.66
N GLN A 49 -4.97 15.79 16.59
CA GLN A 49 -3.67 15.98 15.92
C GLN A 49 -3.02 14.65 15.50
N LEU A 50 -3.84 13.63 15.22
CA LEU A 50 -3.37 12.30 14.88
C LEU A 50 -3.29 12.14 13.36
N LEU A 51 -2.10 11.90 12.89
CA LEU A 51 -1.82 11.39 11.54
C LEU A 51 -1.75 9.88 11.59
N THR A 52 -2.66 9.21 10.92
CA THR A 52 -2.54 7.77 10.66
C THR A 52 -1.83 7.57 9.34
N PHE A 53 -0.81 6.71 9.34
CA PHE A 53 -0.10 6.29 8.13
C PHE A 53 0.06 4.77 8.13
N SER A 54 -0.72 4.10 7.29
CA SER A 54 -0.83 2.64 7.26
C SER A 54 -0.55 2.09 5.86
N PRO A 55 0.65 2.31 5.29
CA PRO A 55 0.93 1.93 3.92
C PRO A 55 0.84 0.42 3.71
N LYS A 56 0.23 0.03 2.58
CA LYS A 56 0.21 -1.32 2.05
C LYS A 56 0.74 -1.29 0.62
N ILE A 57 2.07 -1.35 0.50
CA ILE A 57 2.75 -1.23 -0.79
C ILE A 57 2.87 -2.61 -1.44
N PRO A 58 2.55 -2.74 -2.74
CA PRO A 58 2.78 -3.97 -3.47
C PRO A 58 4.25 -4.43 -3.33
N ALA A 59 4.45 -5.75 -3.23
CA ALA A 59 5.77 -6.31 -2.96
C ALA A 59 6.80 -6.06 -4.08
N ASP A 60 6.32 -5.80 -5.30
CA ASP A 60 7.13 -5.46 -6.47
C ASP A 60 7.44 -3.95 -6.63
N TRP A 61 6.92 -3.11 -5.72
CA TRP A 61 7.21 -1.67 -5.76
C TRP A 61 8.38 -1.34 -4.83
N PRO A 62 9.53 -0.89 -5.37
CA PRO A 62 10.69 -0.60 -4.53
C PRO A 62 10.50 0.65 -3.68
N SER A 63 9.66 1.56 -4.11
CA SER A 63 9.36 2.78 -3.35
C SER A 63 8.02 3.39 -3.71
N LEU A 64 7.50 4.19 -2.79
CA LEU A 64 6.31 5.01 -2.96
C LEU A 64 6.54 6.35 -2.27
N ARG A 65 6.15 7.44 -2.93
CA ARG A 65 6.24 8.80 -2.37
C ARG A 65 4.89 9.48 -2.43
N PHE A 66 4.63 10.30 -1.45
CA PHE A 66 3.52 11.27 -1.47
C PHE A 66 4.00 12.63 -0.99
N SER A 67 3.31 13.67 -1.43
CA SER A 67 3.64 15.03 -1.05
C SER A 67 2.39 15.83 -0.73
N GLN A 68 2.57 16.83 0.14
CA GLN A 68 1.54 17.82 0.48
C GLN A 68 0.24 17.24 1.04
N PHE A 69 0.33 16.11 1.76
CA PHE A 69 -0.84 15.62 2.50
C PHE A 69 -1.17 16.59 3.63
N SER A 70 -2.34 17.21 3.53
CA SER A 70 -2.77 18.19 4.53
C SER A 70 -3.27 17.51 5.80
N CYS A 71 -2.66 17.84 6.92
CA CYS A 71 -3.10 17.45 8.25
C CYS A 71 -3.11 18.68 9.15
N ARG A 72 -4.30 19.24 9.37
CA ARG A 72 -4.49 20.54 10.06
C ARG A 72 -3.72 21.68 9.34
N GLN A 73 -2.82 22.35 10.07
CA GLN A 73 -1.96 23.42 9.56
C GLN A 73 -0.63 22.92 9.02
N SER A 74 -0.43 21.59 8.98
CA SER A 74 0.79 20.97 8.52
C SER A 74 0.60 20.32 7.16
N LEU A 75 1.63 20.41 6.32
CA LEU A 75 1.74 19.65 5.08
C LEU A 75 2.78 18.53 5.30
N VAL A 76 2.37 17.31 5.07
CA VAL A 76 3.21 16.13 5.28
C VAL A 76 3.63 15.55 3.95
N ASN A 77 4.92 15.31 3.82
CA ASN A 77 5.52 14.55 2.75
C ASN A 77 6.02 13.21 3.30
N GLY A 78 5.99 12.18 2.48
CA GLY A 78 6.48 10.88 2.89
C GLY A 78 7.07 10.07 1.76
N GLU A 79 8.02 9.25 2.13
CA GLU A 79 8.66 8.27 1.26
C GLU A 79 8.73 6.94 2.00
N VAL A 80 8.33 5.88 1.32
CA VAL A 80 8.51 4.51 1.77
C VAL A 80 9.41 3.82 0.76
N THR A 81 10.46 3.19 1.23
CA THR A 81 11.38 2.38 0.42
C THR A 81 11.41 0.98 1.01
N GLN A 82 11.20 -0.03 0.18
CA GLN A 82 11.27 -1.42 0.62
C GLN A 82 12.40 -2.16 -0.08
N GLN A 83 13.05 -3.00 0.71
CA GLN A 83 14.10 -3.92 0.33
C GLN A 83 13.79 -5.28 0.96
N PRO A 84 14.41 -6.36 0.51
CA PRO A 84 14.32 -7.63 1.23
C PRO A 84 14.64 -7.43 2.72
N ASN A 85 13.73 -7.86 3.59
CA ASN A 85 13.87 -7.79 5.04
C ASN A 85 14.01 -6.37 5.66
N ARG A 86 13.73 -5.30 4.89
CA ARG A 86 13.87 -3.94 5.39
C ARG A 86 12.85 -2.99 4.77
N LEU A 87 12.15 -2.25 5.62
CA LEU A 87 11.28 -1.15 5.21
C LEU A 87 11.81 0.15 5.82
N MET A 88 12.04 1.15 4.99
CA MET A 88 12.44 2.49 5.42
C MET A 88 11.34 3.48 5.12
N ILE A 89 11.01 4.33 6.09
CA ILE A 89 9.99 5.35 5.96
C ILE A 89 10.59 6.69 6.39
N LYS A 90 10.45 7.69 5.52
CA LYS A 90 10.81 9.06 5.83
C LYS A 90 9.55 9.90 5.82
N LEU A 91 9.35 10.68 6.86
CA LEU A 91 8.26 11.65 6.96
C LEU A 91 8.83 13.02 7.23
N GLU A 92 8.29 14.02 6.55
CA GLU A 92 8.62 15.42 6.75
C GLU A 92 7.32 16.21 6.94
N SER A 93 7.27 17.06 7.96
CA SER A 93 6.16 17.98 8.22
C SER A 93 6.64 19.41 8.10
N SER A 94 5.89 20.23 7.37
CA SER A 94 6.12 21.68 7.24
C SER A 94 4.89 22.44 7.73
N GLY A 95 5.14 23.48 8.49
CA GLY A 95 4.06 24.29 9.13
C GLY A 95 3.44 23.59 10.34
N GLY A 96 2.68 24.35 11.11
CA GLY A 96 1.89 23.86 12.23
C GLY A 96 2.68 23.27 13.41
N ASP A 97 1.93 22.63 14.28
CA ASP A 97 2.45 21.95 15.46
C ASP A 97 2.94 20.53 15.15
N ALA A 98 3.61 19.94 16.14
CA ALA A 98 4.01 18.55 16.06
C ALA A 98 2.77 17.63 15.95
N LEU A 99 2.83 16.63 15.09
CA LEU A 99 1.77 15.64 14.87
C LEU A 99 2.04 14.36 15.64
N SER A 100 1.04 13.84 16.33
CA SER A 100 1.08 12.45 16.78
C SER A 100 0.90 11.55 15.56
N VAL A 101 1.79 10.57 15.38
CA VAL A 101 1.72 9.64 14.24
C VAL A 101 1.43 8.24 14.74
N LEU A 102 0.35 7.66 14.23
CA LEU A 102 0.11 6.21 14.30
C LEU A 102 0.59 5.59 12.98
N LEU A 103 1.75 4.95 13.02
CA LEU A 103 2.32 4.25 11.90
C LEU A 103 1.98 2.76 11.97
N SER A 104 1.37 2.23 10.90
CA SER A 104 0.98 0.82 10.83
C SER A 104 1.22 0.23 9.43
N PRO A 105 2.48 0.11 8.98
CA PRO A 105 2.78 -0.45 7.68
C PRO A 105 2.42 -1.94 7.62
N ALA A 106 2.01 -2.37 6.43
CA ALA A 106 1.89 -3.78 6.11
C ALA A 106 3.28 -4.34 5.75
N LEU A 107 3.65 -5.43 6.41
CA LEU A 107 4.79 -6.27 6.07
C LEU A 107 4.28 -7.57 5.44
N PRO A 108 5.12 -8.32 4.72
CA PRO A 108 4.76 -9.63 4.22
C PRO A 108 4.14 -10.50 5.32
N PHE A 109 3.18 -11.32 4.96
CA PHE A 109 2.48 -12.17 5.94
C PHE A 109 3.46 -13.11 6.66
N GLY A 110 3.33 -13.21 7.97
CA GLY A 110 4.22 -14.04 8.79
C GLY A 110 5.58 -13.42 9.06
N SER A 111 5.84 -12.18 8.60
CA SER A 111 7.08 -11.48 8.96
C SER A 111 7.23 -11.33 10.47
N ASN A 112 8.44 -11.53 10.96
CA ASN A 112 8.82 -11.22 12.32
C ASN A 112 9.70 -9.97 12.33
N VAL A 113 9.26 -8.90 13.01
CA VAL A 113 10.04 -7.68 13.15
C VAL A 113 11.18 -7.94 14.12
N THR A 114 12.42 -7.78 13.63
CA THR A 114 13.64 -8.00 14.41
C THR A 114 14.17 -6.71 15.01
N ARG A 115 13.90 -5.57 14.36
CA ARG A 115 14.37 -4.25 14.81
C ARG A 115 13.46 -3.13 14.32
N LEU A 116 13.18 -2.18 15.20
CA LEU A 116 12.55 -0.91 14.86
C LEU A 116 13.38 0.24 15.40
N LEU A 117 13.74 1.16 14.52
CA LEU A 117 14.43 2.40 14.88
C LEU A 117 13.59 3.60 14.42
N ILE A 118 13.51 4.62 15.24
CA ILE A 118 13.01 5.95 14.90
C ILE A 118 14.11 6.96 15.15
N ASN A 119 14.55 7.66 14.11
CA ASN A 119 15.69 8.58 14.18
C ASN A 119 16.95 7.93 14.80
N GLY A 120 17.22 6.68 14.40
CA GLY A 120 18.37 5.90 14.89
C GLY A 120 18.21 5.31 16.29
N LYS A 121 17.12 5.57 17.01
CA LYS A 121 16.88 5.06 18.36
C LYS A 121 15.88 3.91 18.36
N PRO A 122 16.12 2.84 19.15
CA PRO A 122 15.14 1.75 19.30
C PRO A 122 13.80 2.27 19.80
N ALA A 123 12.72 1.77 19.23
CA ALA A 123 11.34 2.12 19.61
C ALA A 123 10.53 0.87 19.96
N LYS A 124 9.55 1.05 20.85
CA LYS A 124 8.57 0.01 21.18
C LYS A 124 7.52 -0.09 20.09
N TYR A 125 7.07 -1.28 19.78
CA TYR A 125 6.03 -1.55 18.80
C TYR A 125 5.14 -2.71 19.22
N GLY A 126 3.93 -2.73 18.68
CA GLY A 126 3.09 -3.90 18.65
C GLY A 126 3.11 -4.55 17.26
N GLN A 127 2.79 -5.81 17.18
CA GLN A 127 2.69 -6.56 15.94
C GLN A 127 1.43 -7.42 15.98
N ARG A 128 0.69 -7.47 14.88
CA ARG A 128 -0.48 -8.34 14.73
C ARG A 128 -0.65 -8.82 13.30
N ILE A 129 -1.22 -9.98 13.13
CA ILE A 129 -1.67 -10.47 11.81
C ILE A 129 -3.02 -9.80 11.50
N GLN A 130 -3.15 -9.27 10.30
CA GLN A 130 -4.39 -8.68 9.80
C GLN A 130 -4.58 -9.04 8.33
N GLY A 131 -5.53 -9.93 8.06
CA GLY A 131 -5.77 -10.44 6.70
C GLY A 131 -4.54 -11.14 6.15
N ASP A 132 -4.04 -10.64 5.04
CA ASP A 132 -2.91 -11.16 4.27
C ASP A 132 -1.57 -10.50 4.61
N SER A 133 -1.46 -9.82 5.72
CA SER A 133 -0.27 -9.08 6.10
C SER A 133 0.00 -9.10 7.60
N THR A 134 1.26 -8.92 7.95
CA THR A 134 1.67 -8.59 9.32
C THR A 134 1.65 -7.07 9.46
N ARG A 135 0.90 -6.56 10.45
CA ARG A 135 0.83 -5.14 10.76
C ARG A 135 1.70 -4.79 11.95
N LEU A 136 2.60 -3.85 11.73
CA LEU A 136 3.30 -3.18 12.80
C LEU A 136 2.39 -2.07 13.38
N LEU A 137 2.53 -1.77 14.66
CA LEU A 137 1.83 -0.66 15.32
C LEU A 137 2.85 0.10 16.15
N VAL A 138 3.08 1.35 15.80
CA VAL A 138 3.98 2.23 16.53
C VAL A 138 3.43 3.65 16.57
N MET A 139 3.56 4.30 17.71
CA MET A 139 3.21 5.71 17.89
C MET A 139 4.45 6.54 18.20
N PHE A 140 4.54 7.69 17.59
CA PHE A 140 5.60 8.66 17.84
C PHE A 140 5.14 10.10 17.51
N VAL A 141 5.96 11.07 17.84
CA VAL A 141 5.73 12.48 17.55
C VAL A 141 6.58 12.91 16.36
N LEU A 142 5.94 13.43 15.32
CA LEU A 142 6.58 14.05 14.17
C LEU A 142 6.61 15.56 14.36
N ALA A 143 7.74 16.10 14.82
CA ALA A 143 7.94 17.52 14.94
C ALA A 143 8.23 18.18 13.58
N ARG A 144 9.24 17.70 12.87
CA ARG A 144 9.61 18.14 11.51
C ARG A 144 9.98 16.99 10.60
N ARG A 145 10.84 16.08 11.08
CA ARG A 145 11.35 14.94 10.32
C ARG A 145 11.37 13.71 11.19
N ALA A 146 11.06 12.57 10.58
CA ALA A 146 11.27 11.27 11.19
C ALA A 146 11.76 10.29 10.13
N GLU A 147 12.79 9.54 10.49
CA GLU A 147 13.25 8.39 9.73
C GLU A 147 12.97 7.13 10.53
N ILE A 148 12.21 6.23 9.94
CA ILE A 148 11.83 4.98 10.57
C ILE A 148 12.45 3.84 9.77
N VAL A 149 13.18 2.97 10.46
CA VAL A 149 13.79 1.77 9.87
C VAL A 149 13.20 0.55 10.56
N ILE A 150 12.61 -0.33 9.78
CA ILE A 150 12.00 -1.58 10.21
C ILE A 150 12.80 -2.70 9.55
N GLU A 151 13.45 -3.54 10.34
CA GLU A 151 14.10 -4.77 9.91
C GLU A 151 13.19 -5.94 10.29
N HIS A 152 12.98 -6.85 9.38
CA HIS A 152 12.15 -8.03 9.60
C HIS A 152 12.78 -9.25 8.94
N SER A 153 12.33 -10.41 9.34
CA SER A 153 12.75 -11.69 8.77
C SER A 153 11.53 -12.54 8.44
N GLY A 154 11.68 -13.40 7.48
CA GLY A 154 10.59 -14.26 7.01
C GLY A 154 9.45 -13.47 6.40
N GLY A 155 8.34 -14.15 6.24
CA GLY A 155 7.14 -13.61 5.59
C GLY A 155 7.08 -13.97 4.11
N ILE A 156 5.86 -13.93 3.58
CA ILE A 156 5.58 -14.26 2.18
C ILE A 156 4.81 -13.11 1.56
N GLY A 157 5.36 -12.55 0.49
CA GLY A 157 4.66 -11.67 -0.43
C GLY A 157 4.28 -12.41 -1.69
N VAL A 158 3.14 -12.11 -2.27
CA VAL A 158 2.71 -12.69 -3.53
C VAL A 158 2.65 -11.60 -4.58
N VAL A 159 3.37 -11.79 -5.67
CA VAL A 159 3.35 -10.89 -6.82
C VAL A 159 2.76 -11.63 -8.01
N VAL A 160 1.73 -11.05 -8.59
CA VAL A 160 1.22 -11.47 -9.89
C VAL A 160 1.79 -10.49 -10.91
N PRO A 161 2.73 -10.92 -11.77
CA PRO A 161 3.24 -10.06 -12.82
C PRO A 161 2.08 -9.53 -13.67
N GLY A 162 1.86 -8.21 -13.60
CA GLY A 162 0.75 -7.55 -14.26
C GLY A 162 0.99 -7.48 -15.78
N LEU A 163 0.28 -8.28 -16.55
CA LEU A 163 0.13 -8.03 -17.97
C LEU A 163 -0.79 -6.80 -18.12
N ARG A 164 -0.23 -5.67 -18.51
CA ARG A 164 -1.03 -4.50 -18.87
C ARG A 164 -1.58 -4.73 -20.28
N PRO A 165 -2.89 -4.91 -20.44
CA PRO A 165 -3.45 -5.05 -21.78
C PRO A 165 -3.27 -3.73 -22.54
N GLY A 166 -2.89 -3.81 -23.79
CA GLY A 166 -2.92 -2.68 -24.70
C GLY A 166 -4.36 -2.16 -24.89
N ILE A 167 -4.49 -0.97 -25.49
CA ILE A 167 -5.81 -0.39 -25.80
C ILE A 167 -6.58 -1.36 -26.71
N GLY A 168 -7.81 -1.73 -26.35
CA GLY A 168 -8.65 -2.67 -27.09
C GLY A 168 -8.41 -4.15 -26.78
N GLU A 169 -7.32 -4.49 -26.09
CA GLU A 169 -7.01 -5.87 -25.72
C GLU A 169 -7.88 -6.35 -24.55
N ARG A 170 -8.07 -7.66 -24.48
CA ARG A 170 -8.76 -8.29 -23.35
C ARG A 170 -7.86 -8.29 -22.11
N THR A 171 -8.48 -8.06 -20.95
CA THR A 171 -7.81 -8.29 -19.67
C THR A 171 -7.49 -9.77 -19.53
N ALA A 172 -6.21 -10.09 -19.45
CA ALA A 172 -5.72 -11.46 -19.40
C ALA A 172 -4.92 -11.78 -18.13
N SER A 173 -4.91 -10.87 -17.15
CA SER A 173 -4.13 -11.03 -15.93
C SER A 173 -4.77 -12.04 -14.97
N LEU A 174 -3.93 -12.80 -14.26
CA LEU A 174 -4.37 -13.57 -13.12
C LEU A 174 -4.84 -12.61 -12.01
N ARG A 175 -5.93 -12.94 -11.36
CA ARG A 175 -6.43 -12.20 -10.19
C ARG A 175 -6.37 -13.09 -8.96
N ILE A 176 -5.79 -12.60 -7.88
CA ILE A 176 -5.86 -13.26 -6.58
C ILE A 176 -7.18 -12.83 -5.94
N LEU A 177 -8.07 -13.77 -5.71
CA LEU A 177 -9.37 -13.53 -5.08
C LEU A 177 -9.26 -13.64 -3.55
N SER A 178 -8.47 -14.57 -3.06
CA SER A 178 -8.15 -14.70 -1.64
C SER A 178 -6.83 -15.46 -1.46
N ALA A 179 -6.14 -15.16 -0.37
CA ALA A 179 -5.01 -15.94 0.11
C ALA A 179 -5.25 -16.24 1.61
N LEU A 180 -5.25 -17.51 1.95
CA LEU A 180 -5.30 -17.99 3.33
C LEU A 180 -3.94 -18.57 3.65
N LEU A 181 -3.35 -18.04 4.70
CA LEU A 181 -2.05 -18.45 5.19
C LEU A 181 -2.25 -19.22 6.49
N GLY A 182 -1.59 -20.33 6.62
CA GLY A 182 -1.63 -21.12 7.83
C GLY A 182 -0.96 -20.40 9.01
N SER A 183 -1.30 -20.81 10.22
CA SER A 183 -0.71 -20.27 11.45
C SER A 183 0.81 -20.52 11.56
N ASP A 184 1.32 -21.42 10.75
CA ASP A 184 2.73 -21.78 10.62
C ASP A 184 3.52 -20.88 9.62
N GLY A 185 2.85 -19.87 9.04
CA GLY A 185 3.45 -18.98 8.05
C GLY A 185 3.58 -19.59 6.65
N ILE A 186 3.03 -20.78 6.42
CA ILE A 186 2.99 -21.43 5.11
C ILE A 186 1.70 -21.04 4.39
N VAL A 187 1.77 -20.72 3.10
CA VAL A 187 0.58 -20.48 2.27
C VAL A 187 -0.21 -21.79 2.18
N SER A 188 -1.35 -21.84 2.84
CA SER A 188 -2.19 -23.05 2.87
C SER A 188 -3.19 -23.10 1.71
N ARG A 189 -3.66 -21.97 1.24
CA ARG A 189 -4.61 -21.89 0.12
C ARG A 189 -4.59 -20.52 -0.55
N MET A 190 -4.59 -20.53 -1.87
CA MET A 190 -4.79 -19.34 -2.69
C MET A 190 -5.93 -19.60 -3.69
N MET A 191 -6.88 -18.69 -3.76
CA MET A 191 -7.92 -18.71 -4.78
C MET A 191 -7.58 -17.68 -5.84
N VAL A 192 -7.51 -18.13 -7.09
CA VAL A 192 -7.15 -17.30 -8.24
C VAL A 192 -8.20 -17.41 -9.33
N ALA A 193 -8.34 -16.37 -10.13
CA ALA A 193 -9.16 -16.35 -11.34
C ALA A 193 -8.33 -15.89 -12.53
N GLY A 194 -8.43 -16.62 -13.63
CA GLY A 194 -7.75 -16.33 -14.89
C GLY A 194 -8.51 -16.92 -16.07
N LEU A 195 -8.03 -16.65 -17.28
CA LEU A 195 -8.60 -17.23 -18.50
C LEU A 195 -8.21 -18.71 -18.61
N GLY A 196 -9.16 -19.57 -18.93
CA GLY A 196 -8.92 -20.99 -19.16
C GLY A 196 -7.91 -21.23 -20.28
N GLY A 197 -7.09 -22.27 -20.13
CA GLY A 197 -6.08 -22.66 -21.12
C GLY A 197 -4.82 -21.77 -21.17
N ARG A 198 -4.63 -20.86 -20.22
CA ARG A 198 -3.43 -20.03 -20.10
C ARG A 198 -2.58 -20.42 -18.89
N THR A 199 -1.28 -20.27 -19.04
CA THR A 199 -0.31 -20.37 -17.92
C THR A 199 -0.02 -18.98 -17.39
N TYR A 200 -0.01 -18.85 -16.07
CA TYR A 200 0.25 -17.57 -15.39
C TYR A 200 1.47 -17.71 -14.47
N PRO A 201 2.43 -16.79 -14.58
CA PRO A 201 3.48 -16.69 -13.59
C PRO A 201 2.92 -16.18 -12.28
N LEU A 202 3.46 -16.66 -11.17
CA LEU A 202 3.17 -16.21 -9.83
C LEU A 202 4.46 -16.23 -9.05
N ASP A 203 4.90 -15.07 -8.58
CA ASP A 203 6.14 -14.93 -7.85
C ASP A 203 5.85 -14.88 -6.35
N LEU A 204 6.55 -15.71 -5.61
CA LEU A 204 6.60 -15.67 -4.15
C LEU A 204 7.86 -14.92 -3.73
N VAL A 205 7.67 -13.84 -2.99
CA VAL A 205 8.76 -13.03 -2.45
C VAL A 205 8.84 -13.29 -0.95
N THR A 206 10.01 -13.69 -0.48
CA THR A 206 10.31 -13.97 0.94
C THR A 206 11.24 -12.91 1.51
#